data_3ca27555535ed87093d70b396797f8b4
#
_entry.id   3ca27555535ed87093d70b396797f8b4
#
_cell.length_a   1.000
_cell.length_b   1.000
_cell.length_c   1.000
_cell.angle_alpha   90.00
_cell.angle_beta   90.00
_cell.angle_gamma   90.00
#
_symmetry.space_group_name_H-M   'P 1'
#
loop_
_entity.id
_entity.type
_entity.pdbx_description
1 polymer ?
#
loop_
_entity_poly.entity_id
_entity_poly.type
_entity_poly.pdbx_seq_one_letter_code
_entity_poly.pdbx_strand_id
1 'polypeptide(L)'
;MTRPFRFAVQATRAASATQWVELARRVEGLGYSTLFLADHYLGRGPASKEARWPPQYLAPLTAMATAAAVTSTLRVGCRVFCVDYHVPAVLIKEAATLDVLSDGRVEFGLGAGWSEPEYRAMGLKFAEAPDRVGKLEEAVALYKAHTGGEPLDIDGEYLTAHGYAGLPLPVQKPHPPLMIGGSRRRVLGLAGREADIASISNVPFAAVNAAGRTPQQEAVHRTGHVRAAAGDRFGALDIESSPFFTAVTTDSAEAVERIASRVRASEETIAEHPNVLIGDVEEIGDRLIDRRESLGVNYISIQQTEIESFAPVVARLAGQ
;
A
#
# COMPACT_ATOMS: atom_id res chain seq x y z
N MET A 1 -8.92 19.33 10.15
CA MET A 1 -9.72 19.07 8.91
C MET A 1 -9.58 17.61 8.55
N THR A 2 -10.64 16.94 8.16
CA THR A 2 -10.62 15.56 7.66
C THR A 2 -9.96 15.54 6.27
N ARG A 3 -9.08 14.55 6.01
CA ARG A 3 -8.46 14.35 4.71
C ARG A 3 -9.52 13.90 3.68
N PRO A 4 -9.47 14.38 2.43
CA PRO A 4 -10.38 13.94 1.39
C PRO A 4 -10.17 12.46 1.06
N PHE A 5 -11.24 11.79 0.62
CA PHE A 5 -11.12 10.40 0.14
C PHE A 5 -10.30 10.32 -1.14
N ARG A 6 -9.42 9.31 -1.15
CA ARG A 6 -8.65 8.88 -2.31
C ARG A 6 -8.88 7.39 -2.54
N PHE A 7 -8.89 7.01 -3.81
CA PHE A 7 -9.10 5.61 -4.19
C PHE A 7 -7.98 5.15 -5.12
N ALA A 8 -7.42 3.98 -4.83
CA ALA A 8 -6.39 3.35 -5.64
C ALA A 8 -6.80 1.95 -6.08
N VAL A 9 -6.10 1.45 -7.07
CA VAL A 9 -6.22 0.08 -7.57
C VAL A 9 -4.92 -0.66 -7.32
N GLN A 10 -4.98 -1.83 -6.66
CA GLN A 10 -3.88 -2.77 -6.56
C GLN A 10 -3.92 -3.72 -7.74
N ALA A 11 -3.01 -3.56 -8.69
CA ALA A 11 -2.86 -4.47 -9.82
C ALA A 11 -1.88 -5.60 -9.48
N THR A 12 -2.20 -6.81 -9.93
CA THR A 12 -1.38 -8.01 -9.73
C THR A 12 -1.02 -8.71 -11.02
N ARG A 13 -1.74 -8.45 -12.11
CA ARG A 13 -1.57 -9.17 -13.36
C ARG A 13 -1.95 -8.37 -14.60
N ALA A 14 -1.16 -8.57 -15.65
CA ALA A 14 -1.54 -8.33 -17.04
C ALA A 14 -0.81 -9.37 -17.89
N ALA A 15 -1.48 -9.96 -18.87
CA ALA A 15 -0.89 -11.00 -19.71
C ALA A 15 -0.25 -10.42 -20.98
N SER A 16 -0.45 -9.13 -21.27
CA SER A 16 0.13 -8.44 -22.43
C SER A 16 0.30 -6.95 -22.17
N ALA A 17 1.12 -6.29 -23.00
CA ALA A 17 1.27 -4.84 -22.99
C ALA A 17 -0.07 -4.13 -23.22
N THR A 18 -0.88 -4.61 -24.15
CA THR A 18 -2.21 -4.06 -24.44
C THR A 18 -3.11 -4.07 -23.19
N GLN A 19 -3.22 -5.23 -22.51
CA GLN A 19 -4.01 -5.33 -21.29
C GLN A 19 -3.53 -4.39 -20.19
N TRP A 20 -2.21 -4.21 -20.04
CA TRP A 20 -1.66 -3.30 -19.03
C TRP A 20 -2.00 -1.84 -19.34
N VAL A 21 -1.82 -1.43 -20.59
CA VAL A 21 -2.14 -0.08 -21.04
C VAL A 21 -3.63 0.22 -20.91
N GLU A 22 -4.49 -0.71 -21.32
CA GLU A 22 -5.95 -0.60 -21.18
C GLU A 22 -6.36 -0.48 -19.72
N LEU A 23 -5.79 -1.31 -18.82
CA LEU A 23 -6.04 -1.22 -17.38
C LEU A 23 -5.68 0.16 -16.84
N ALA A 24 -4.46 0.66 -17.14
CA ALA A 24 -4.02 1.95 -16.63
C ALA A 24 -4.95 3.10 -17.08
N ARG A 25 -5.30 3.14 -18.35
CA ARG A 25 -6.24 4.12 -18.90
C ARG A 25 -7.65 3.98 -18.33
N ARG A 26 -8.09 2.74 -18.12
CA ARG A 26 -9.40 2.47 -17.52
C ARG A 26 -9.48 2.92 -16.07
N VAL A 27 -8.44 2.64 -15.27
CA VAL A 27 -8.33 3.10 -13.89
C VAL A 27 -8.36 4.64 -13.81
N GLU A 28 -7.62 5.33 -14.69
CA GLU A 28 -7.67 6.80 -14.81
C GLU A 28 -9.07 7.29 -15.17
N GLY A 29 -9.68 6.71 -16.21
CA GLY A 29 -11.00 7.10 -16.71
C GLY A 29 -12.15 6.87 -15.73
N LEU A 30 -11.99 5.95 -14.77
CA LEU A 30 -12.95 5.70 -13.69
C LEU A 30 -12.75 6.60 -12.47
N GLY A 31 -11.76 7.52 -12.50
CA GLY A 31 -11.54 8.50 -11.44
C GLY A 31 -10.73 8.00 -10.25
N TYR A 32 -10.08 6.84 -10.36
CA TYR A 32 -9.12 6.41 -9.34
C TYR A 32 -7.88 7.31 -9.35
N SER A 33 -7.36 7.63 -8.19
CA SER A 33 -6.22 8.52 -8.04
C SER A 33 -4.88 7.84 -8.34
N THR A 34 -4.77 6.53 -8.11
CA THR A 34 -3.47 5.83 -8.12
C THR A 34 -3.61 4.38 -8.58
N LEU A 35 -2.63 3.92 -9.35
CA LEU A 35 -2.44 2.51 -9.70
C LEU A 35 -1.21 1.97 -8.98
N PHE A 36 -1.43 1.03 -8.07
CA PHE A 36 -0.39 0.35 -7.31
C PHE A 36 -0.06 -1.03 -7.87
N LEU A 37 1.22 -1.39 -7.78
CA LEU A 37 1.70 -2.76 -7.87
C LEU A 37 2.21 -3.23 -6.50
N ALA A 38 2.41 -4.54 -6.35
CA ALA A 38 3.11 -5.13 -5.22
C ALA A 38 4.53 -5.52 -5.64
N ASP A 39 5.47 -5.42 -4.71
CA ASP A 39 6.88 -5.83 -4.93
C ASP A 39 7.06 -7.33 -4.64
N HIS A 40 6.41 -8.15 -5.46
CA HIS A 40 6.50 -9.60 -5.40
C HIS A 40 6.94 -10.15 -6.76
N TYR A 41 7.77 -11.20 -6.74
CA TYR A 41 8.45 -11.71 -7.93
C TYR A 41 8.11 -13.17 -8.24
N LEU A 42 7.31 -13.83 -7.40
CA LEU A 42 6.96 -15.23 -7.61
C LEU A 42 5.89 -15.40 -8.69
N GLY A 43 6.23 -16.17 -9.71
CA GLY A 43 5.27 -16.76 -10.63
C GLY A 43 4.55 -17.95 -10.00
N ARG A 44 3.77 -18.69 -10.83
CA ARG A 44 3.10 -19.92 -10.39
C ARG A 44 4.12 -21.00 -10.05
N GLY A 45 4.15 -21.48 -8.81
CA GLY A 45 5.09 -22.49 -8.38
C GLY A 45 4.96 -22.88 -6.90
N PRO A 46 5.86 -23.75 -6.39
CA PRO A 46 5.83 -24.18 -5.00
C PRO A 46 5.93 -23.03 -4.01
N ALA A 47 6.86 -22.09 -4.23
CA ALA A 47 7.10 -20.96 -3.34
C ALA A 47 5.89 -20.02 -3.24
N SER A 48 5.18 -19.72 -4.35
CA SER A 48 3.98 -18.90 -4.31
C SER A 48 2.82 -19.57 -3.60
N LYS A 49 2.72 -20.91 -3.69
CA LYS A 49 1.73 -21.68 -2.92
C LYS A 49 2.03 -21.64 -1.42
N GLU A 50 3.29 -21.79 -1.05
CA GLU A 50 3.74 -21.71 0.34
C GLU A 50 3.54 -20.30 0.91
N ALA A 51 3.89 -19.27 0.16
CA ALA A 51 3.68 -17.87 0.52
C ALA A 51 2.19 -17.50 0.61
N ARG A 52 1.29 -18.31 0.04
CA ARG A 52 -0.16 -18.02 -0.06
C ARG A 52 -0.43 -16.65 -0.68
N TRP A 53 0.41 -16.25 -1.63
CA TRP A 53 0.29 -14.99 -2.35
C TRP A 53 0.04 -15.25 -3.83
N PRO A 54 -0.85 -14.48 -4.48
CA PRO A 54 -1.12 -14.67 -5.90
C PRO A 54 0.12 -14.40 -6.74
N PRO A 55 0.33 -15.15 -7.84
CA PRO A 55 1.44 -14.91 -8.75
C PRO A 55 1.47 -13.46 -9.24
N GLN A 56 2.64 -12.85 -9.23
CA GLN A 56 2.85 -11.53 -9.81
C GLN A 56 3.39 -11.68 -11.25
N TYR A 57 2.84 -10.89 -12.16
CA TYR A 57 3.17 -10.98 -13.58
C TYR A 57 4.18 -9.92 -14.01
N LEU A 58 4.18 -8.78 -13.34
CA LEU A 58 4.96 -7.62 -13.72
C LEU A 58 5.82 -7.14 -12.55
N ALA A 59 7.08 -6.81 -12.84
CA ALA A 59 7.92 -6.09 -11.89
C ALA A 59 7.43 -4.64 -11.74
N PRO A 60 7.36 -4.10 -10.51
CA PRO A 60 6.63 -2.86 -10.25
C PRO A 60 7.19 -1.66 -11.01
N LEU A 61 8.48 -1.36 -10.95
CA LEU A 61 9.06 -0.14 -11.56
C LEU A 61 8.82 -0.04 -13.07
N THR A 62 9.03 -1.13 -13.81
CA THR A 62 8.82 -1.15 -15.26
C THR A 62 7.36 -1.00 -15.64
N ALA A 63 6.47 -1.62 -14.85
CA ALA A 63 5.03 -1.49 -15.06
C ALA A 63 4.51 -0.11 -14.68
N MET A 64 5.00 0.49 -13.58
CA MET A 64 4.69 1.86 -13.18
C MET A 64 5.11 2.86 -14.27
N ALA A 65 6.33 2.73 -14.81
CA ALA A 65 6.82 3.61 -15.89
C ALA A 65 5.92 3.53 -17.14
N THR A 66 5.54 2.32 -17.53
CA THR A 66 4.62 2.12 -18.67
C THR A 66 3.25 2.73 -18.40
N ALA A 67 2.68 2.54 -17.21
CA ALA A 67 1.38 3.13 -16.85
C ALA A 67 1.45 4.66 -16.85
N ALA A 68 2.50 5.24 -16.27
CA ALA A 68 2.72 6.69 -16.26
C ALA A 68 2.83 7.28 -17.67
N ALA A 69 3.50 6.58 -18.60
CA ALA A 69 3.69 7.06 -19.98
C ALA A 69 2.39 7.08 -20.81
N VAL A 70 1.36 6.33 -20.42
CA VAL A 70 0.09 6.19 -21.18
C VAL A 70 -1.11 6.84 -20.51
N THR A 71 -0.89 7.51 -19.37
CA THR A 71 -1.89 8.23 -18.58
C THR A 71 -1.42 9.66 -18.32
N SER A 72 -2.31 10.55 -17.92
CA SER A 72 -2.02 11.98 -17.76
C SER A 72 -2.08 12.47 -16.32
N THR A 73 -2.97 11.92 -15.52
CA THR A 73 -3.26 12.35 -14.15
C THR A 73 -3.07 11.22 -13.13
N LEU A 74 -3.15 9.96 -13.58
CA LEU A 74 -3.03 8.79 -12.75
C LEU A 74 -1.66 8.74 -12.06
N ARG A 75 -1.67 8.69 -10.75
CA ARG A 75 -0.46 8.41 -9.97
C ARG A 75 -0.10 6.94 -10.07
N VAL A 76 1.18 6.66 -9.96
CA VAL A 76 1.71 5.29 -10.00
C VAL A 76 2.56 5.03 -8.77
N GLY A 77 2.47 3.84 -8.21
CA GLY A 77 3.22 3.50 -7.01
C GLY A 77 3.40 2.01 -6.80
N CYS A 78 4.22 1.68 -5.82
CA CYS A 78 4.33 0.32 -5.29
C CYS A 78 3.84 0.31 -3.84
N ARG A 79 2.96 -0.62 -3.53
CA ARG A 79 2.40 -0.81 -2.20
C ARG A 79 2.82 -2.18 -1.65
N VAL A 80 3.98 -2.32 -1.07
CA VAL A 80 5.14 -1.42 -0.96
C VAL A 80 6.41 -2.14 -1.44
N PHE A 81 7.45 -1.41 -1.82
CA PHE A 81 8.76 -2.01 -2.12
C PHE A 81 9.34 -2.65 -0.86
N CYS A 82 9.87 -3.86 -0.98
CA CYS A 82 10.63 -4.53 0.07
C CYS A 82 12.08 -4.06 0.05
N VAL A 83 12.54 -3.42 1.11
CA VAL A 83 13.91 -2.87 1.19
C VAL A 83 15.00 -3.93 1.02
N ASP A 84 14.70 -5.22 1.24
CA ASP A 84 15.66 -6.31 1.07
C ASP A 84 15.79 -6.82 -0.37
N TYR A 85 14.82 -6.52 -1.24
CA TYR A 85 14.86 -6.97 -2.63
C TYR A 85 15.67 -6.04 -3.52
N HIS A 86 16.06 -4.87 -3.01
CA HIS A 86 16.69 -3.80 -3.75
C HIS A 86 17.97 -3.29 -3.07
N VAL A 87 18.87 -2.70 -3.85
CA VAL A 87 19.89 -1.80 -3.32
C VAL A 87 19.21 -0.45 -3.09
N PRO A 88 19.08 0.05 -1.86
CA PRO A 88 18.21 1.21 -1.55
C PRO A 88 18.56 2.46 -2.38
N ALA A 89 19.84 2.80 -2.55
CA ALA A 89 20.25 3.95 -3.35
C ALA A 89 19.83 3.83 -4.83
N VAL A 90 19.85 2.61 -5.39
CA VAL A 90 19.39 2.35 -6.77
C VAL A 90 17.88 2.52 -6.86
N LEU A 91 17.13 1.90 -5.96
CA LEU A 91 15.66 2.01 -5.91
C LEU A 91 15.20 3.47 -5.77
N ILE A 92 15.87 4.24 -4.91
CA ILE A 92 15.56 5.66 -4.69
C ILE A 92 15.84 6.48 -5.97
N LYS A 93 16.96 6.21 -6.65
CA LYS A 93 17.26 6.84 -7.94
C LYS A 93 16.22 6.50 -9.00
N GLU A 94 15.78 5.25 -9.08
CA GLU A 94 14.74 4.80 -10.03
C GLU A 94 13.41 5.49 -9.75
N ALA A 95 13.01 5.59 -8.47
CA ALA A 95 11.81 6.32 -8.06
C ALA A 95 11.88 7.81 -8.41
N ALA A 96 13.00 8.47 -8.14
CA ALA A 96 13.21 9.88 -8.50
C ALA A 96 13.21 10.08 -10.03
N THR A 97 13.79 9.14 -10.77
CA THR A 97 13.74 9.16 -12.25
C THR A 97 12.31 9.04 -12.76
N LEU A 98 11.54 8.09 -12.19
CA LEU A 98 10.14 7.92 -12.56
C LEU A 98 9.29 9.15 -12.18
N ASP A 99 9.60 9.80 -11.06
CA ASP A 99 8.92 11.04 -10.66
C ASP A 99 9.12 12.15 -11.71
N VAL A 100 10.35 12.32 -12.20
CA VAL A 100 10.65 13.26 -13.28
C VAL A 100 9.93 12.87 -14.59
N LEU A 101 9.99 11.58 -14.97
CA LEU A 101 9.39 11.11 -16.24
C LEU A 101 7.86 11.08 -16.21
N SER A 102 7.25 11.05 -15.04
CA SER A 102 5.80 11.10 -14.85
C SER A 102 5.27 12.50 -14.54
N ASP A 103 6.12 13.52 -14.51
CA ASP A 103 5.75 14.88 -14.10
C ASP A 103 5.12 14.91 -12.69
N GLY A 104 5.81 14.29 -11.71
CA GLY A 104 5.44 14.34 -10.30
C GLY A 104 4.24 13.44 -9.90
N ARG A 105 4.07 12.28 -10.54
CA ARG A 105 2.96 11.36 -10.25
C ARG A 105 3.35 10.07 -9.51
N VAL A 106 4.55 10.02 -8.91
CA VAL A 106 4.97 8.85 -8.12
C VAL A 106 4.46 8.92 -6.69
N GLU A 107 4.06 7.77 -6.14
CA GLU A 107 3.93 7.49 -4.71
C GLU A 107 4.92 6.38 -4.34
N PHE A 108 5.85 6.69 -3.45
CA PHE A 108 6.95 5.80 -3.13
C PHE A 108 6.69 5.02 -1.85
N GLY A 109 6.39 3.73 -1.97
CA GLY A 109 6.08 2.87 -0.83
C GLY A 109 7.28 2.03 -0.39
N LEU A 110 7.57 1.96 0.91
CA LEU A 110 8.62 1.13 1.51
C LEU A 110 8.07 0.23 2.63
N GLY A 111 8.63 -0.98 2.73
CA GLY A 111 8.31 -1.96 3.76
C GLY A 111 9.46 -2.89 4.08
N ALA A 112 9.39 -3.54 5.26
CA ALA A 112 10.46 -4.39 5.79
C ALA A 112 10.47 -5.84 5.24
N GLY A 113 9.57 -6.18 4.32
CA GLY A 113 9.40 -7.57 3.84
C GLY A 113 8.74 -8.50 4.86
N TRP A 114 8.13 -9.58 4.36
CA TRP A 114 7.37 -10.52 5.21
C TRP A 114 7.36 -11.97 4.70
N SER A 115 7.58 -12.19 3.40
CA SER A 115 7.38 -13.49 2.75
C SER A 115 8.66 -14.32 2.73
N GLU A 116 8.98 -15.01 3.84
CA GLU A 116 10.15 -15.89 3.91
C GLU A 116 10.25 -16.88 2.74
N PRO A 117 9.16 -17.53 2.26
CA PRO A 117 9.25 -18.42 1.10
C PRO A 117 9.74 -17.71 -0.17
N GLU A 118 9.41 -16.43 -0.34
CA GLU A 118 9.85 -15.64 -1.48
C GLU A 118 11.34 -15.27 -1.39
N TYR A 119 11.79 -14.81 -0.21
CA TYR A 119 13.20 -14.59 0.05
C TYR A 119 14.04 -15.83 -0.27
N ARG A 120 13.63 -16.98 0.25
CA ARG A 120 14.31 -18.26 0.01
C ARG A 120 14.31 -18.63 -1.48
N ALA A 121 13.20 -18.44 -2.18
CA ALA A 121 13.10 -18.75 -3.61
C ALA A 121 14.01 -17.87 -4.48
N MET A 122 14.24 -16.61 -4.06
CA MET A 122 15.14 -15.67 -4.73
C MET A 122 16.59 -15.76 -4.25
N GLY A 123 16.90 -16.65 -3.31
CA GLY A 123 18.26 -16.80 -2.76
C GLY A 123 18.66 -15.69 -1.78
N LEU A 124 17.69 -14.98 -1.23
CA LEU A 124 17.91 -13.92 -0.25
C LEU A 124 17.84 -14.45 1.18
N LYS A 125 18.63 -13.86 2.08
CA LYS A 125 18.54 -14.14 3.52
C LYS A 125 17.30 -13.46 4.10
N PHE A 126 16.44 -14.22 4.75
CA PHE A 126 15.35 -13.68 5.57
C PHE A 126 15.90 -13.41 6.98
N ALA A 127 16.31 -12.17 7.22
CA ALA A 127 16.84 -11.75 8.53
C ALA A 127 15.73 -11.68 9.58
N GLU A 128 16.11 -11.54 10.86
CA GLU A 128 15.15 -11.32 11.95
C GLU A 128 14.37 -10.01 11.76
N ALA A 129 13.16 -9.97 12.29
CA ALA A 129 12.29 -8.81 12.11
C ALA A 129 12.89 -7.48 12.61
N PRO A 130 13.63 -7.42 13.75
CA PRO A 130 14.29 -6.19 14.18
C PRO A 130 15.28 -5.63 13.16
N ASP A 131 16.08 -6.50 12.51
CA ASP A 131 17.09 -6.11 11.51
C ASP A 131 16.43 -5.59 10.24
N ARG A 132 15.40 -6.31 9.74
CA ARG A 132 14.64 -5.86 8.57
C ARG A 132 13.97 -4.51 8.79
N VAL A 133 13.45 -4.26 10.00
CA VAL A 133 12.86 -2.96 10.34
C VAL A 133 13.95 -1.89 10.52
N GLY A 134 15.11 -2.21 11.09
CA GLY A 134 16.27 -1.30 11.16
C GLY A 134 16.71 -0.86 9.77
N LYS A 135 16.85 -1.80 8.84
CA LYS A 135 17.15 -1.48 7.44
C LYS A 135 16.09 -0.60 6.77
N LEU A 136 14.81 -0.83 7.06
CA LEU A 136 13.73 0.05 6.58
C LEU A 136 13.88 1.47 7.13
N GLU A 137 14.20 1.64 8.42
CA GLU A 137 14.40 2.96 9.04
C GLU A 137 15.56 3.72 8.37
N GLU A 138 16.69 3.05 8.11
CA GLU A 138 17.84 3.63 7.40
C GLU A 138 17.51 3.95 5.92
N ALA A 139 16.75 3.08 5.23
CA ALA A 139 16.31 3.34 3.87
C ALA A 139 15.37 4.55 3.75
N VAL A 140 14.50 4.76 4.74
CA VAL A 140 13.66 5.97 4.83
C VAL A 140 14.52 7.22 5.04
N ALA A 141 15.53 7.15 5.90
CA ALA A 141 16.46 8.26 6.11
C ALA A 141 17.25 8.59 4.83
N LEU A 142 17.77 7.57 4.12
CA LEU A 142 18.45 7.73 2.84
C LEU A 142 17.53 8.36 1.79
N TYR A 143 16.27 7.91 1.70
CA TYR A 143 15.28 8.48 0.78
C TYR A 143 15.09 9.97 0.99
N LYS A 144 14.88 10.40 2.21
CA LYS A 144 14.70 11.82 2.54
C LYS A 144 15.97 12.64 2.30
N ALA A 145 17.13 12.08 2.64
CA ALA A 145 18.41 12.75 2.41
C ALA A 145 18.73 12.91 0.91
N HIS A 146 18.43 11.90 0.07
CA HIS A 146 18.61 11.98 -1.38
C HIS A 146 17.88 13.18 -1.99
N THR A 147 16.69 13.50 -1.51
CA THR A 147 15.87 14.58 -2.06
C THR A 147 16.39 15.98 -1.70
N GLY A 148 17.29 16.08 -0.73
CA GLY A 148 17.99 17.31 -0.37
C GLY A 148 19.02 17.78 -1.40
N GLY A 149 19.54 16.86 -2.25
CA GLY A 149 20.43 17.18 -3.36
C GLY A 149 21.90 17.38 -2.99
N GLU A 150 22.25 17.43 -1.72
CA GLU A 150 23.63 17.56 -1.26
C GLU A 150 24.29 16.18 -1.16
N PRO A 151 25.61 16.09 -1.37
CA PRO A 151 26.35 14.87 -1.08
C PRO A 151 26.17 14.45 0.38
N LEU A 152 25.95 13.17 0.59
CA LEU A 152 25.72 12.62 1.92
C LEU A 152 26.62 11.44 2.22
N ASP A 153 26.96 11.31 3.49
CA ASP A 153 27.64 10.16 4.06
C ASP A 153 26.71 9.49 5.06
N ILE A 154 26.53 8.19 4.92
CA ILE A 154 25.75 7.34 5.80
C ILE A 154 26.65 6.22 6.28
N ASP A 155 26.78 6.07 7.57
CA ASP A 155 27.49 4.97 8.24
C ASP A 155 26.53 4.29 9.21
N GLY A 156 25.50 3.66 8.63
CA GLY A 156 24.45 2.95 9.37
C GLY A 156 24.84 1.50 9.67
N GLU A 157 24.04 0.84 10.46
CA GLU A 157 24.20 -0.60 10.76
C GLU A 157 23.87 -1.47 9.54
N TYR A 158 22.96 -1.05 8.70
CA TYR A 158 22.43 -1.81 7.55
C TYR A 158 22.78 -1.19 6.20
N LEU A 159 22.98 0.11 6.14
CA LEU A 159 23.27 0.85 4.92
C LEU A 159 24.47 1.76 5.11
N THR A 160 25.38 1.72 4.14
CA THR A 160 26.51 2.65 4.06
C THR A 160 26.51 3.35 2.71
N ALA A 161 26.83 4.65 2.73
CA ALA A 161 27.03 5.45 1.52
C ALA A 161 28.07 6.54 1.83
N HIS A 162 29.04 6.75 0.94
CA HIS A 162 30.10 7.74 1.13
C HIS A 162 30.17 8.65 -0.08
N GLY A 163 30.04 9.97 0.14
CA GLY A 163 30.01 10.98 -0.92
C GLY A 163 28.87 10.77 -1.92
N TYR A 164 27.75 10.15 -1.48
CA TYR A 164 26.64 9.87 -2.37
C TYR A 164 25.87 11.14 -2.71
N ALA A 165 25.85 11.50 -4.00
CA ALA A 165 25.06 12.58 -4.54
C ALA A 165 24.12 12.02 -5.62
N GLY A 166 22.85 11.87 -5.30
CA GLY A 166 21.89 11.23 -6.21
C GLY A 166 21.24 12.23 -7.17
N LEU A 167 21.11 11.83 -8.43
CA LEU A 167 20.37 12.52 -9.48
C LEU A 167 19.50 11.50 -10.26
N PRO A 168 18.33 11.95 -10.80
CA PRO A 168 17.76 13.28 -10.71
C PRO A 168 17.19 13.58 -9.32
N LEU A 169 16.99 14.85 -9.02
CA LEU A 169 16.11 15.24 -7.91
C LEU A 169 14.65 15.11 -8.37
N PRO A 170 13.75 14.66 -7.50
CA PRO A 170 12.34 14.52 -7.87
C PRO A 170 11.68 15.88 -8.14
N VAL A 171 10.63 15.88 -8.96
CA VAL A 171 9.78 17.06 -9.24
C VAL A 171 8.98 17.41 -8.00
N GLN A 172 8.41 16.43 -7.33
CA GLN A 172 7.61 16.62 -6.13
C GLN A 172 8.47 17.10 -4.95
N LYS A 173 7.98 18.07 -4.18
CA LYS A 173 8.68 18.67 -3.05
C LYS A 173 7.88 18.48 -1.76
N PRO A 174 8.52 18.17 -0.62
CA PRO A 174 9.99 17.94 -0.46
C PRO A 174 10.48 16.65 -1.11
N HIS A 175 9.60 15.69 -1.37
CA HIS A 175 9.83 14.41 -2.03
C HIS A 175 8.50 13.83 -2.55
N PRO A 176 8.50 12.83 -3.44
CA PRO A 176 7.29 12.06 -3.74
C PRO A 176 6.68 11.50 -2.45
N PRO A 177 5.34 11.47 -2.31
CA PRO A 177 4.71 10.98 -1.09
C PRO A 177 5.24 9.62 -0.68
N LEU A 178 5.78 9.54 0.55
CA LEU A 178 6.33 8.32 1.13
C LEU A 178 5.21 7.51 1.79
N MET A 179 5.00 6.28 1.30
CA MET A 179 4.13 5.31 1.95
C MET A 179 4.97 4.34 2.79
N ILE A 180 4.58 4.08 4.03
CA ILE A 180 5.18 3.01 4.85
C ILE A 180 4.08 2.02 5.23
N GLY A 181 4.28 0.75 4.85
CA GLY A 181 3.32 -0.32 5.10
C GLY A 181 3.74 -1.27 6.21
N GLY A 182 2.79 -1.62 7.09
CA GLY A 182 3.04 -2.59 8.14
C GLY A 182 1.88 -2.86 9.09
N SER A 183 2.14 -3.72 10.10
CA SER A 183 1.13 -4.13 11.09
C SER A 183 1.62 -4.07 12.54
N ARG A 184 2.93 -3.92 12.76
CA ARG A 184 3.54 -3.98 14.09
C ARG A 184 3.93 -2.58 14.57
N ARG A 185 3.96 -2.41 15.90
CA ARG A 185 4.17 -1.12 16.59
C ARG A 185 5.36 -0.32 16.04
N ARG A 186 6.55 -0.96 15.83
CA ARG A 186 7.75 -0.25 15.37
C ARG A 186 7.56 0.35 13.97
N VAL A 187 7.03 -0.45 13.03
CA VAL A 187 6.77 0.01 11.64
C VAL A 187 5.64 1.04 11.59
N LEU A 188 4.55 0.83 12.33
CA LEU A 188 3.45 1.80 12.41
C LEU A 188 3.90 3.11 13.09
N GLY A 189 4.80 3.02 14.08
CA GLY A 189 5.44 4.19 14.69
C GLY A 189 6.33 4.93 13.69
N LEU A 190 7.13 4.22 12.87
CA LEU A 190 7.90 4.81 11.80
C LEU A 190 6.99 5.50 10.78
N ALA A 191 5.90 4.86 10.36
CA ALA A 191 4.92 5.45 9.46
C ALA A 191 4.34 6.75 10.04
N GLY A 192 3.97 6.78 11.32
CA GLY A 192 3.48 7.97 11.99
C GLY A 192 4.50 9.12 11.97
N ARG A 193 5.78 8.86 12.22
CA ARG A 193 6.81 9.90 12.27
C ARG A 193 7.25 10.37 10.89
N GLU A 194 7.38 9.47 9.93
CA GLU A 194 8.16 9.71 8.71
C GLU A 194 7.35 9.69 7.42
N ALA A 195 6.20 8.99 7.37
CA ALA A 195 5.45 8.82 6.14
C ALA A 195 4.48 9.98 5.84
N ASP A 196 4.08 10.10 4.59
CA ASP A 196 2.93 10.88 4.13
C ASP A 196 1.68 9.99 4.03
N ILE A 197 1.89 8.69 3.81
CA ILE A 197 0.85 7.68 3.70
C ILE A 197 1.19 6.52 4.63
N ALA A 198 0.38 6.27 5.66
CA ALA A 198 0.52 5.09 6.51
C ALA A 198 -0.39 3.97 5.99
N SER A 199 0.20 2.93 5.40
CA SER A 199 -0.53 1.76 4.90
C SER A 199 -0.68 0.73 6.03
N ILE A 200 -1.91 0.56 6.52
CA ILE A 200 -2.19 -0.38 7.61
C ILE A 200 -2.53 -1.73 7.01
N SER A 201 -1.66 -2.71 7.27
CA SER A 201 -1.88 -4.09 6.83
C SER A 201 -3.18 -4.65 7.38
N ASN A 202 -3.78 -5.54 6.61
CA ASN A 202 -5.06 -6.13 6.93
C ASN A 202 -5.07 -6.88 8.27
N VAL A 203 -6.21 -6.79 8.95
CA VAL A 203 -6.49 -7.51 10.19
C VAL A 203 -6.93 -8.94 9.86
N PRO A 204 -6.51 -9.97 10.62
CA PRO A 204 -6.97 -11.35 10.42
C PRO A 204 -8.47 -11.52 10.67
N PHE A 205 -9.08 -12.51 10.00
CA PHE A 205 -10.52 -12.84 10.11
C PHE A 205 -10.90 -13.65 11.38
N ALA A 206 -9.98 -13.86 12.30
CA ALA A 206 -10.32 -14.48 13.59
C ALA A 206 -11.24 -13.56 14.39
N ALA A 207 -12.27 -14.14 15.04
CA ALA A 207 -13.20 -13.39 15.88
C ALA A 207 -12.48 -12.56 16.95
N VAL A 208 -11.43 -13.15 17.55
CA VAL A 208 -10.48 -12.45 18.41
C VAL A 208 -9.05 -12.89 18.08
N ASN A 209 -8.09 -11.99 18.22
CA ASN A 209 -6.67 -12.32 18.05
C ASN A 209 -6.07 -12.86 19.38
N ALA A 210 -4.78 -13.24 19.37
CA ALA A 210 -4.06 -13.74 20.54
C ALA A 210 -4.02 -12.76 21.74
N ALA A 211 -4.31 -11.46 21.51
CA ALA A 211 -4.42 -10.45 22.56
C ALA A 211 -5.87 -10.18 22.98
N GLY A 212 -6.82 -11.03 22.56
CA GLY A 212 -8.24 -10.91 22.89
C GLY A 212 -8.98 -9.77 22.17
N ARG A 213 -8.39 -9.16 21.15
CA ARG A 213 -9.02 -8.06 20.41
C ARG A 213 -9.82 -8.57 19.22
N THR A 214 -11.02 -8.04 19.03
CA THR A 214 -11.80 -8.21 17.80
C THR A 214 -11.10 -7.53 16.61
N PRO A 215 -11.45 -7.84 15.34
CA PRO A 215 -10.90 -7.16 14.18
C PRO A 215 -10.98 -5.64 14.25
N GLN A 216 -12.12 -5.09 14.67
CA GLN A 216 -12.31 -3.65 14.83
C GLN A 216 -11.40 -3.07 15.92
N GLN A 217 -11.29 -3.72 17.07
CA GLN A 217 -10.39 -3.30 18.14
C GLN A 217 -8.92 -3.37 17.72
N GLU A 218 -8.55 -4.35 16.90
CA GLU A 218 -7.19 -4.45 16.34
C GLU A 218 -6.92 -3.33 15.34
N ALA A 219 -7.88 -2.95 14.50
CA ALA A 219 -7.74 -1.81 13.60
C ALA A 219 -7.53 -0.50 14.37
N VAL A 220 -8.35 -0.24 15.40
CA VAL A 220 -8.18 0.90 16.31
C VAL A 220 -6.81 0.89 16.99
N HIS A 221 -6.37 -0.27 17.47
CA HIS A 221 -5.06 -0.43 18.11
C HIS A 221 -3.91 -0.09 17.16
N ARG A 222 -3.96 -0.57 15.92
CA ARG A 222 -2.95 -0.29 14.89
C ARG A 222 -2.91 1.18 14.49
N THR A 223 -4.07 1.77 14.21
CA THR A 223 -4.18 3.20 13.90
C THR A 223 -3.71 4.05 15.09
N GLY A 224 -3.99 3.60 16.33
CA GLY A 224 -3.50 4.23 17.54
C GLY A 224 -1.98 4.34 17.63
N HIS A 225 -1.23 3.35 17.13
CA HIS A 225 0.24 3.44 17.05
C HIS A 225 0.71 4.50 16.06
N VAL A 226 0.05 4.61 14.90
CA VAL A 226 0.36 5.67 13.92
C VAL A 226 0.05 7.03 14.52
N ARG A 227 -1.15 7.20 15.09
CA ARG A 227 -1.60 8.46 15.69
C ARG A 227 -0.67 8.92 16.83
N ALA A 228 -0.30 8.03 17.74
CA ALA A 228 0.58 8.35 18.85
C ALA A 228 1.98 8.78 18.38
N ALA A 229 2.51 8.18 17.30
CA ALA A 229 3.83 8.54 16.78
C ALA A 229 3.79 9.78 15.88
N ALA A 230 2.67 10.06 15.23
CA ALA A 230 2.50 11.24 14.38
C ALA A 230 2.26 12.52 15.18
N GLY A 231 1.64 12.43 16.37
CA GLY A 231 1.27 13.62 17.13
C GLY A 231 0.39 14.57 16.30
N ASP A 232 0.74 15.86 16.30
CA ASP A 232 -0.02 16.91 15.62
C ASP A 232 -0.07 16.72 14.08
N ARG A 233 0.89 16.01 13.50
CA ARG A 233 0.88 15.73 12.04
C ARG A 233 -0.11 14.65 11.61
N PHE A 234 -0.78 13.94 12.54
CA PHE A 234 -1.72 12.86 12.18
C PHE A 234 -2.79 13.34 11.20
N GLY A 235 -3.31 14.54 11.36
CA GLY A 235 -4.29 15.14 10.46
C GLY A 235 -3.79 15.42 9.04
N ALA A 236 -2.46 15.39 8.82
CA ALA A 236 -1.84 15.56 7.51
C ALA A 236 -1.49 14.22 6.82
N LEU A 237 -1.60 13.08 7.54
CA LEU A 237 -1.33 11.76 6.98
C LEU A 237 -2.54 11.23 6.20
N ASP A 238 -2.29 10.61 5.06
CA ASP A 238 -3.25 9.67 4.48
C ASP A 238 -3.11 8.33 5.20
N ILE A 239 -4.22 7.78 5.67
CA ILE A 239 -4.26 6.43 6.24
C ILE A 239 -4.85 5.50 5.19
N GLU A 240 -3.99 4.63 4.66
CA GLU A 240 -4.36 3.70 3.60
C GLU A 240 -4.79 2.35 4.18
N SER A 241 -5.86 1.80 3.62
CA SER A 241 -6.35 0.45 3.87
C SER A 241 -6.78 -0.21 2.57
N SER A 242 -6.43 -1.50 2.43
CA SER A 242 -6.86 -2.31 1.28
C SER A 242 -7.82 -3.40 1.76
N PRO A 243 -9.10 -3.31 1.46
CA PRO A 243 -10.05 -4.37 1.78
C PRO A 243 -9.65 -5.70 1.15
N PHE A 244 -9.78 -6.80 1.89
CA PHE A 244 -9.62 -8.16 1.34
C PHE A 244 -10.75 -8.54 0.40
N PHE A 245 -11.96 -8.07 0.74
CA PHE A 245 -13.16 -8.33 -0.02
C PHE A 245 -13.94 -7.04 -0.21
N THR A 246 -14.36 -6.83 -1.45
CA THR A 246 -15.30 -5.81 -1.84
C THR A 246 -16.43 -6.47 -2.62
N ALA A 247 -17.67 -6.08 -2.34
CA ALA A 247 -18.84 -6.49 -3.11
C ALA A 247 -19.85 -5.35 -3.13
N VAL A 248 -19.96 -4.66 -4.24
CA VAL A 248 -21.02 -3.67 -4.46
C VAL A 248 -22.27 -4.42 -4.92
N THR A 249 -23.24 -4.57 -4.04
CA THR A 249 -24.43 -5.40 -4.24
C THR A 249 -25.59 -4.92 -3.38
N THR A 250 -26.83 -5.15 -3.84
CA THR A 250 -28.04 -4.98 -3.05
C THR A 250 -28.41 -6.23 -2.21
N ASP A 251 -27.69 -7.35 -2.42
CA ASP A 251 -27.83 -8.57 -1.62
C ASP A 251 -26.57 -8.75 -0.75
N SER A 252 -26.51 -7.95 0.31
CA SER A 252 -25.40 -7.97 1.26
C SER A 252 -25.35 -9.28 2.06
N ALA A 253 -26.51 -9.91 2.34
CA ALA A 253 -26.58 -11.14 3.12
C ALA A 253 -25.92 -12.31 2.40
N GLU A 254 -26.22 -12.54 1.12
CA GLU A 254 -25.59 -13.59 0.30
C GLU A 254 -24.08 -13.36 0.20
N ALA A 255 -23.64 -12.12 0.00
CA ALA A 255 -22.22 -11.80 -0.10
C ALA A 255 -21.46 -12.07 1.21
N VAL A 256 -22.06 -11.73 2.36
CA VAL A 256 -21.53 -12.00 3.70
C VAL A 256 -21.42 -13.50 3.94
N GLU A 257 -22.48 -14.28 3.70
CA GLU A 257 -22.49 -15.74 3.85
C GLU A 257 -21.39 -16.42 3.03
N ARG A 258 -21.27 -16.03 1.74
CA ARG A 258 -20.27 -16.55 0.83
C ARG A 258 -18.84 -16.29 1.31
N ILE A 259 -18.56 -15.07 1.80
CA ILE A 259 -17.24 -14.71 2.31
C ILE A 259 -16.97 -15.40 3.65
N ALA A 260 -17.93 -15.43 4.56
CA ALA A 260 -17.86 -16.11 5.85
C ALA A 260 -17.48 -17.59 5.69
N SER A 261 -18.18 -18.29 4.79
CA SER A 261 -17.87 -19.67 4.44
C SER A 261 -16.46 -19.85 3.86
N ARG A 262 -16.01 -18.94 2.98
CA ARG A 262 -14.68 -19.00 2.34
C ARG A 262 -13.53 -18.82 3.34
N VAL A 263 -13.67 -17.91 4.31
CA VAL A 263 -12.63 -17.63 5.29
C VAL A 263 -12.82 -18.37 6.62
N ARG A 264 -13.91 -19.13 6.77
CA ARG A 264 -14.28 -19.87 7.97
C ARG A 264 -14.43 -18.96 9.20
N ALA A 265 -15.11 -17.84 9.02
CA ALA A 265 -15.48 -16.89 10.07
C ALA A 265 -17.00 -16.85 10.22
N SER A 266 -17.52 -16.24 11.30
CA SER A 266 -18.95 -15.96 11.44
C SER A 266 -19.38 -14.82 10.52
N GLU A 267 -20.63 -14.82 10.10
CA GLU A 267 -21.23 -13.74 9.30
C GLU A 267 -21.12 -12.38 10.02
N GLU A 268 -21.35 -12.35 11.33
CA GLU A 268 -21.16 -11.16 12.16
C GLU A 268 -19.72 -10.62 12.06
N THR A 269 -18.70 -11.51 12.16
CA THR A 269 -17.31 -11.11 11.99
C THR A 269 -17.06 -10.50 10.62
N ILE A 270 -17.65 -11.02 9.56
CA ILE A 270 -17.49 -10.50 8.20
C ILE A 270 -18.21 -9.17 8.02
N ALA A 271 -19.44 -9.06 8.48
CA ALA A 271 -20.25 -7.85 8.33
C ALA A 271 -19.60 -6.62 8.97
N GLU A 272 -18.92 -6.81 10.12
CA GLU A 272 -18.27 -5.74 10.87
C GLU A 272 -16.76 -5.61 10.60
N HIS A 273 -16.20 -6.49 9.75
CA HIS A 273 -14.74 -6.54 9.56
C HIS A 273 -14.18 -5.27 8.90
N PRO A 274 -13.12 -4.63 9.46
CA PRO A 274 -12.56 -3.37 8.95
C PRO A 274 -11.97 -3.48 7.54
N ASN A 275 -11.63 -4.69 7.08
CA ASN A 275 -11.09 -4.92 5.73
C ASN A 275 -12.10 -5.63 4.81
N VAL A 276 -13.40 -5.44 5.03
CA VAL A 276 -14.48 -5.92 4.17
C VAL A 276 -15.40 -4.76 3.83
N LEU A 277 -15.73 -4.61 2.55
CA LEU A 277 -16.69 -3.62 2.05
C LEU A 277 -17.77 -4.36 1.26
N ILE A 278 -18.94 -4.53 1.84
CA ILE A 278 -20.11 -5.18 1.23
C ILE A 278 -21.31 -4.27 1.43
N GLY A 279 -22.11 -4.12 0.41
CA GLY A 279 -23.31 -3.31 0.42
C GLY A 279 -23.58 -2.64 -0.92
N ASP A 280 -24.64 -1.86 -1.00
CA ASP A 280 -24.82 -0.96 -2.11
C ASP A 280 -23.89 0.25 -2.02
N VAL A 281 -23.99 1.17 -2.99
CA VAL A 281 -23.09 2.34 -3.07
C VAL A 281 -23.25 3.26 -1.86
N GLU A 282 -24.47 3.40 -1.34
CA GLU A 282 -24.77 4.26 -0.20
C GLU A 282 -24.21 3.63 1.09
N GLU A 283 -24.51 2.34 1.32
CA GLU A 283 -24.05 1.59 2.49
C GLU A 283 -22.52 1.54 2.59
N ILE A 284 -21.84 1.29 1.45
CA ILE A 284 -20.38 1.31 1.41
C ILE A 284 -19.84 2.72 1.65
N GLY A 285 -20.50 3.74 1.07
CA GLY A 285 -20.13 5.13 1.26
C GLY A 285 -20.20 5.56 2.72
N ASP A 286 -21.29 5.28 3.38
CA ASP A 286 -21.52 5.60 4.80
C ASP A 286 -20.51 4.87 5.69
N ARG A 287 -20.26 3.59 5.43
CA ARG A 287 -19.24 2.80 6.14
C ARG A 287 -17.83 3.35 5.97
N LEU A 288 -17.48 3.90 4.79
CA LEU A 288 -16.20 4.55 4.57
C LEU A 288 -16.09 5.88 5.33
N ILE A 289 -17.18 6.66 5.40
CA ILE A 289 -17.25 7.88 6.20
C ILE A 289 -17.01 7.55 7.68
N ASP A 290 -17.72 6.56 8.23
CA ASP A 290 -17.52 6.10 9.61
C ASP A 290 -16.09 5.64 9.90
N ARG A 291 -15.44 4.94 8.95
CA ARG A 291 -14.04 4.52 9.08
C ARG A 291 -13.07 5.70 9.03
N ARG A 292 -13.36 6.71 8.24
CA ARG A 292 -12.57 7.94 8.23
C ARG A 292 -12.66 8.67 9.57
N GLU A 293 -13.83 8.76 10.13
CA GLU A 293 -14.04 9.40 11.43
C GLU A 293 -13.41 8.63 12.59
N SER A 294 -13.62 7.31 12.63
CA SER A 294 -13.13 6.45 13.73
C SER A 294 -11.66 6.09 13.64
N LEU A 295 -11.17 5.75 12.44
CA LEU A 295 -9.82 5.25 12.20
C LEU A 295 -8.91 6.24 11.47
N GLY A 296 -9.46 7.29 10.86
CA GLY A 296 -8.74 8.21 9.98
C GLY A 296 -8.53 7.67 8.56
N VAL A 297 -9.11 6.51 8.21
CA VAL A 297 -8.91 5.86 6.90
C VAL A 297 -9.58 6.68 5.81
N ASN A 298 -8.78 7.28 4.94
CA ASN A 298 -9.25 8.10 3.82
C ASN A 298 -8.73 7.62 2.46
N TYR A 299 -7.79 6.67 2.44
CA TYR A 299 -7.20 6.15 1.22
C TYR A 299 -7.50 4.66 1.07
N ILE A 300 -8.28 4.29 0.05
CA ILE A 300 -8.80 2.93 -0.13
C ILE A 300 -8.18 2.32 -1.38
N SER A 301 -7.48 1.19 -1.22
CA SER A 301 -6.88 0.45 -2.34
C SER A 301 -7.68 -0.82 -2.61
N ILE A 302 -8.41 -0.87 -3.72
CA ILE A 302 -9.18 -2.06 -4.13
C ILE A 302 -8.41 -2.94 -5.10
N GLN A 303 -8.87 -4.17 -5.33
CA GLN A 303 -8.26 -5.08 -6.30
C GLN A 303 -8.66 -4.72 -7.73
N GLN A 304 -7.75 -4.96 -8.70
CA GLN A 304 -8.01 -4.68 -10.12
C GLN A 304 -9.27 -5.36 -10.69
N THR A 305 -9.75 -6.42 -10.08
CA THR A 305 -10.97 -7.13 -10.49
C THR A 305 -12.25 -6.39 -10.15
N GLU A 306 -12.18 -5.41 -9.26
CA GLU A 306 -13.32 -4.69 -8.69
C GLU A 306 -13.51 -3.26 -9.26
N ILE A 307 -12.64 -2.85 -10.21
CA ILE A 307 -12.61 -1.45 -10.67
C ILE A 307 -13.92 -0.96 -11.25
N GLU A 308 -14.65 -1.81 -11.97
CA GLU A 308 -15.93 -1.43 -12.58
C GLU A 308 -17.07 -1.37 -11.54
N SER A 309 -17.19 -2.40 -10.71
CA SER A 309 -18.24 -2.49 -9.70
C SER A 309 -18.08 -1.42 -8.62
N PHE A 310 -16.85 -1.05 -8.29
CA PHE A 310 -16.56 -0.06 -7.24
C PHE A 310 -16.52 1.40 -7.76
N ALA A 311 -16.49 1.62 -9.07
CA ALA A 311 -16.43 2.97 -9.66
C ALA A 311 -17.56 3.92 -9.20
N PRO A 312 -18.81 3.49 -8.97
CA PRO A 312 -19.84 4.36 -8.42
C PRO A 312 -19.51 4.89 -7.01
N VAL A 313 -18.86 4.10 -6.16
CA VAL A 313 -18.41 4.55 -4.82
C VAL A 313 -17.31 5.60 -4.97
N VAL A 314 -16.38 5.40 -5.92
CA VAL A 314 -15.34 6.39 -6.26
C VAL A 314 -15.98 7.70 -6.69
N ALA A 315 -16.93 7.65 -7.62
CA ALA A 315 -17.64 8.84 -8.13
C ALA A 315 -18.38 9.60 -7.03
N ARG A 316 -18.92 8.88 -6.02
CA ARG A 316 -19.62 9.47 -4.88
C ARG A 316 -18.67 10.18 -3.90
N LEU A 317 -17.51 9.60 -3.59
CA LEU A 317 -16.69 10.03 -2.45
C LEU A 317 -15.34 10.66 -2.79
N ALA A 318 -14.80 10.45 -4.01
CA ALA A 318 -13.47 10.97 -4.34
C ALA A 318 -13.39 12.48 -4.15
N GLY A 319 -12.40 12.93 -3.38
CA GLY A 319 -12.16 14.34 -3.11
C GLY A 319 -13.04 14.98 -2.03
N GLN A 320 -13.98 14.23 -1.42
CA GLN A 320 -14.85 14.73 -0.35
C GLN A 320 -14.20 14.68 1.02
#